data_321947f774a24eac5bdad4756191c9c2
#
_entry.id   321947f774a24eac5bdad4756191c9c2
#
_cell.length_a   1.000
_cell.length_b   1.000
_cell.length_c   1.000
_cell.angle_alpha   90.00
_cell.angle_beta   90.00
_cell.angle_gamma   90.00
#
_symmetry.space_group_name_H-M   'P 1'
#
loop_
_entity.id
_entity.type
_entity.pdbx_description
1 polymer ?
#
loop_
_entity_poly.entity_id
_entity_poly.type
_entity_poly.pdbx_seq_one_letter_code
_entity_poly.pdbx_strand_id
1 'polypeptide(L)'
;MKKISYTSLLLFAIALFTSCKQETVATKNEYFAKSSDSIQNGGIKMIPITTPNGTFNVWTKRIGNNPKIKVLLLNGGPGATHEYFECFENFLPAAGIEFIYYDQLGCGNADNPNDTSMWDLARYVEEVEQVRMALNLNKDN
;
A
#
# COMPACT_ATOMS: atom_id res chain seq x y z
N MET A 1 5.38 -18.73 58.82
CA MET A 1 5.53 -17.64 57.89
C MET A 1 6.45 -18.09 56.77
N LYS A 2 5.91 -18.37 55.54
CA LYS A 2 6.72 -18.79 54.37
C LYS A 2 7.33 -17.56 53.70
N LYS A 3 8.66 -17.53 53.65
CA LYS A 3 9.39 -16.47 52.90
C LYS A 3 9.19 -16.68 51.40
N ILE A 4 8.49 -15.76 50.78
CA ILE A 4 8.36 -15.72 49.31
C ILE A 4 9.73 -15.28 48.77
N SER A 5 10.34 -16.11 47.91
CA SER A 5 11.64 -15.82 47.31
C SER A 5 11.47 -14.73 46.22
N TYR A 6 12.14 -13.61 46.39
CA TYR A 6 12.14 -12.50 45.44
C TYR A 6 12.70 -12.87 44.05
N THR A 7 13.44 -13.99 43.97
CA THR A 7 13.94 -14.52 42.69
C THR A 7 12.83 -15.03 41.77
N SER A 8 11.71 -15.54 42.33
CA SER A 8 10.58 -16.05 41.55
C SER A 8 9.73 -14.91 40.98
N LEU A 9 9.71 -13.73 41.63
CA LEU A 9 8.98 -12.55 41.19
C LEU A 9 9.71 -11.83 40.04
N LEU A 10 11.06 -11.85 40.05
CA LEU A 10 11.87 -11.22 39.02
C LEU A 10 11.80 -11.96 37.68
N LEU A 11 11.68 -13.28 37.69
CA LEU A 11 11.54 -14.10 36.48
C LEU A 11 10.16 -13.92 35.80
N PHE A 12 9.12 -13.58 36.57
CA PHE A 12 7.78 -13.34 36.01
C PHE A 12 7.67 -11.96 35.35
N ALA A 13 8.44 -10.98 35.81
CA ALA A 13 8.45 -9.62 35.26
C ALA A 13 9.17 -9.55 33.90
N ILE A 14 10.15 -10.41 33.64
CA ILE A 14 10.92 -10.44 32.38
C ILE A 14 10.10 -11.06 31.23
N ALA A 15 9.14 -11.92 31.52
CA ALA A 15 8.30 -12.59 30.51
C ALA A 15 7.24 -11.65 29.87
N LEU A 16 6.99 -10.48 30.43
CA LEU A 16 5.96 -9.56 29.93
C LEU A 16 6.46 -8.58 28.84
N PHE A 17 7.76 -8.52 28.57
CA PHE A 17 8.33 -7.57 27.62
C PHE A 17 8.63 -8.14 26.23
N THR A 18 8.34 -9.39 25.95
CA THR A 18 8.69 -10.06 24.68
C THR A 18 7.54 -10.17 23.69
N SER A 19 6.42 -9.44 23.86
CA SER A 19 5.30 -9.49 22.91
C SER A 19 5.17 -8.20 22.10
N CYS A 20 6.28 -7.64 21.63
CA CYS A 20 6.22 -6.72 20.49
C CYS A 20 6.30 -7.57 19.22
N LYS A 21 5.16 -7.92 18.62
CA LYS A 21 5.15 -8.43 17.26
C LYS A 21 5.72 -7.32 16.38
N GLN A 22 6.93 -7.54 15.91
CA GLN A 22 7.53 -6.72 14.87
C GLN A 22 6.69 -6.95 13.62
N GLU A 23 5.88 -5.96 13.21
CA GLU A 23 5.25 -5.99 11.91
C GLU A 23 6.38 -6.01 10.88
N THR A 24 6.53 -7.13 10.21
CA THR A 24 7.45 -7.26 9.09
C THR A 24 6.93 -6.36 7.98
N VAL A 25 7.68 -5.31 7.67
CA VAL A 25 7.44 -4.50 6.47
C VAL A 25 7.49 -5.46 5.28
N ALA A 26 6.38 -5.60 4.57
CA ALA A 26 6.29 -6.49 3.42
C ALA A 26 7.38 -6.15 2.40
N THR A 27 8.18 -7.13 2.03
CA THR A 27 9.20 -6.95 1.01
C THR A 27 8.56 -6.76 -0.36
N LYS A 28 9.29 -6.18 -1.32
CA LYS A 28 8.81 -5.99 -2.70
C LYS A 28 8.29 -7.31 -3.31
N ASN A 29 8.89 -8.43 -2.93
CA ASN A 29 8.48 -9.76 -3.40
C ASN A 29 7.14 -10.19 -2.80
N GLU A 30 6.85 -9.85 -1.55
CA GLU A 30 5.56 -10.16 -0.91
C GLU A 30 4.41 -9.35 -1.49
N TYR A 31 4.66 -8.10 -1.88
CA TYR A 31 3.64 -7.27 -2.52
C TYR A 31 3.12 -7.88 -3.84
N PHE A 32 3.97 -8.55 -4.59
CA PHE A 32 3.64 -9.20 -5.86
C PHE A 32 3.57 -10.72 -5.78
N ALA A 33 3.79 -11.31 -4.60
CA ALA A 33 3.75 -12.76 -4.43
C ALA A 33 2.37 -13.29 -4.83
N LYS A 34 2.37 -14.35 -5.63
CA LYS A 34 1.17 -15.15 -5.84
C LYS A 34 0.84 -15.80 -4.52
N SER A 35 -0.22 -15.38 -3.90
CA SER A 35 -0.67 -15.98 -2.67
C SER A 35 -1.71 -17.07 -2.94
N SER A 36 -1.98 -17.86 -1.91
CA SER A 36 -3.00 -18.91 -1.87
C SER A 36 -4.33 -18.48 -2.51
N ASP A 37 -5.18 -19.43 -2.82
CA ASP A 37 -6.50 -19.27 -3.45
C ASP A 37 -7.50 -18.38 -2.68
N SER A 38 -7.10 -17.81 -1.55
CA SER A 38 -7.93 -16.89 -0.77
C SER A 38 -7.76 -15.44 -1.21
N ILE A 39 -8.85 -14.69 -1.25
CA ILE A 39 -8.83 -13.23 -1.45
C ILE A 39 -7.95 -12.61 -0.38
N GLN A 40 -6.91 -11.90 -0.79
CA GLN A 40 -6.01 -11.20 0.12
C GLN A 40 -6.15 -9.69 -0.03
N ASN A 41 -6.27 -9.02 1.10
CA ASN A 41 -6.00 -7.60 1.15
C ASN A 41 -4.48 -7.42 1.03
N GLY A 42 -4.04 -6.89 -0.10
CA GLY A 42 -2.63 -6.75 -0.42
C GLY A 42 -1.92 -5.69 0.41
N GLY A 43 -0.60 -5.67 0.30
CA GLY A 43 0.22 -4.71 1.00
C GLY A 43 0.15 -3.30 0.42
N ILE A 44 0.59 -2.34 1.22
CA ILE A 44 0.84 -0.97 0.80
C ILE A 44 2.22 -0.89 0.15
N LYS A 45 2.34 -0.11 -0.92
CA LYS A 45 3.61 0.19 -1.57
C LYS A 45 3.69 1.67 -1.89
N MET A 46 4.74 2.31 -1.36
CA MET A 46 5.12 3.65 -1.79
C MET A 46 5.94 3.55 -3.08
N ILE A 47 5.56 4.29 -4.10
CA ILE A 47 6.23 4.29 -5.40
C ILE A 47 6.89 5.65 -5.59
N PRO A 48 8.23 5.70 -5.74
CA PRO A 48 8.91 6.94 -6.04
C PRO A 48 8.60 7.40 -7.47
N ILE A 49 8.16 8.64 -7.60
CA ILE A 49 7.86 9.32 -8.85
C ILE A 49 8.89 10.41 -9.06
N THR A 50 9.54 10.40 -10.22
CA THR A 50 10.47 11.44 -10.63
C THR A 50 9.69 12.57 -11.31
N THR A 51 9.90 13.79 -10.84
CA THR A 51 9.31 15.00 -11.36
C THR A 51 10.40 16.03 -11.66
N PRO A 52 10.13 17.10 -12.42
CA PRO A 52 11.11 18.17 -12.61
C PRO A 52 11.61 18.79 -11.30
N ASN A 53 10.81 18.74 -10.24
CA ASN A 53 11.10 19.37 -8.95
C ASN A 53 11.64 18.39 -7.90
N GLY A 54 11.95 17.15 -8.29
CA GLY A 54 12.51 16.13 -7.40
C GLY A 54 11.75 14.81 -7.44
N THR A 55 12.10 13.93 -6.50
CA THR A 55 11.46 12.62 -6.36
C THR A 55 10.54 12.64 -5.14
N PHE A 56 9.31 12.21 -5.34
CA PHE A 56 8.26 12.13 -4.34
C PHE A 56 7.62 10.74 -4.38
N ASN A 57 6.92 10.35 -3.31
CA ASN A 57 6.29 9.05 -3.25
C ASN A 57 4.77 9.18 -3.42
N VAL A 58 4.22 8.35 -4.28
CA VAL A 58 2.79 8.09 -4.34
C VAL A 58 2.46 6.83 -3.56
N TRP A 59 1.24 6.78 -3.03
CA TRP A 59 0.78 5.64 -2.25
C TRP A 59 -0.07 4.71 -3.10
N THR A 60 0.14 3.40 -2.94
CA THR A 60 -0.70 2.37 -3.56
C THR A 60 -1.01 1.26 -2.57
N LYS A 61 -2.20 0.65 -2.71
CA LYS A 61 -2.63 -0.53 -1.94
C LYS A 61 -3.29 -1.53 -2.89
N ARG A 62 -2.81 -2.76 -2.87
CA ARG A 62 -3.35 -3.84 -3.69
C ARG A 62 -4.43 -4.62 -2.95
N ILE A 63 -5.54 -4.91 -3.61
CA ILE A 63 -6.63 -5.74 -3.13
C ILE A 63 -6.87 -6.88 -4.11
N GLY A 64 -6.95 -8.10 -3.60
CA GLY A 64 -7.11 -9.31 -4.39
C GLY A 64 -5.78 -9.97 -4.74
N ASN A 65 -5.87 -11.06 -5.50
CA ASN A 65 -4.73 -11.91 -5.85
C ASN A 65 -4.80 -12.51 -7.26
N ASN A 66 -5.57 -11.89 -8.17
CA ASN A 66 -5.69 -12.39 -9.53
C ASN A 66 -4.46 -11.98 -10.37
N PRO A 67 -3.68 -12.94 -10.92
CA PRO A 67 -2.52 -12.63 -11.72
C PRO A 67 -2.84 -12.18 -13.15
N LYS A 68 -4.07 -12.35 -13.63
CA LYS A 68 -4.46 -12.11 -15.03
C LYS A 68 -5.22 -10.81 -15.24
N ILE A 69 -6.02 -10.40 -14.26
CA ILE A 69 -6.84 -9.18 -14.37
C ILE A 69 -6.48 -8.26 -13.21
N LYS A 70 -5.82 -7.17 -13.54
CA LYS A 70 -5.43 -6.12 -12.60
C LYS A 70 -5.96 -4.78 -13.04
N VAL A 71 -6.56 -4.07 -12.15
CA VAL A 71 -7.15 -2.75 -12.41
C VAL A 71 -6.46 -1.71 -11.53
N LEU A 72 -5.83 -0.73 -12.14
CA LEU A 72 -5.38 0.47 -11.43
C LEU A 72 -6.55 1.47 -11.38
N LEU A 73 -7.02 1.78 -10.20
CA LEU A 73 -8.11 2.73 -9.99
C LEU A 73 -7.53 4.15 -9.92
N LEU A 74 -7.86 4.95 -10.92
CA LEU A 74 -7.42 6.35 -10.99
C LEU A 74 -8.49 7.23 -10.36
N ASN A 75 -8.14 7.83 -9.23
CA ASN A 75 -8.98 8.83 -8.59
C ASN A 75 -9.05 10.11 -9.42
N GLY A 76 -10.22 10.75 -9.42
CA GLY A 76 -10.51 11.91 -10.27
C GLY A 76 -10.18 13.25 -9.63
N GLY A 77 -10.31 14.31 -10.47
CA GLY A 77 -10.43 15.72 -10.13
C GLY A 77 -9.24 16.36 -9.50
N PRO A 78 -7.97 16.36 -9.95
CA PRO A 78 -6.82 16.27 -9.04
C PRO A 78 -7.13 16.72 -7.61
N GLY A 79 -6.78 15.89 -6.62
CA GLY A 79 -7.06 16.17 -5.19
C GLY A 79 -8.05 15.22 -4.52
N ALA A 80 -8.73 14.33 -5.25
CA ALA A 80 -9.51 13.26 -4.64
C ALA A 80 -8.59 12.11 -4.19
N THR A 81 -9.09 11.34 -3.24
CA THR A 81 -8.40 10.17 -2.68
C THR A 81 -9.05 8.87 -3.14
N HIS A 82 -8.45 7.73 -2.81
CA HIS A 82 -8.97 6.41 -3.19
C HIS A 82 -10.27 6.02 -2.48
N GLU A 83 -10.64 6.66 -1.37
CA GLU A 83 -11.69 6.19 -0.44
C GLU A 83 -13.05 5.97 -1.10
N TYR A 84 -13.42 6.75 -2.11
CA TYR A 84 -14.70 6.53 -2.80
C TYR A 84 -14.75 5.25 -3.64
N PHE A 85 -13.59 4.62 -3.87
CA PHE A 85 -13.50 3.31 -4.52
C PHE A 85 -13.59 2.14 -3.55
N GLU A 86 -13.58 2.35 -2.23
CA GLU A 86 -13.61 1.26 -1.25
C GLU A 86 -14.84 0.35 -1.39
N CYS A 87 -15.94 0.86 -1.95
CA CYS A 87 -17.11 0.05 -2.27
C CYS A 87 -16.79 -1.13 -3.20
N PHE A 88 -15.72 -1.07 -4.00
CA PHE A 88 -15.32 -2.15 -4.90
C PHE A 88 -14.72 -3.35 -4.19
N GLU A 89 -14.25 -3.22 -2.95
CA GLU A 89 -13.72 -4.33 -2.15
C GLU A 89 -14.72 -5.47 -2.00
N ASN A 90 -16.01 -5.16 -2.01
CA ASN A 90 -17.08 -6.16 -1.88
C ASN A 90 -17.38 -6.92 -3.18
N PHE A 91 -16.93 -6.43 -4.34
CA PHE A 91 -17.35 -6.95 -5.64
C PHE A 91 -16.20 -7.47 -6.48
N LEU A 92 -15.14 -6.68 -6.67
CA LEU A 92 -14.08 -7.01 -7.60
C LEU A 92 -13.29 -8.26 -7.21
N PRO A 93 -12.88 -8.47 -5.94
CA PRO A 93 -12.17 -9.69 -5.56
C PRO A 93 -13.01 -10.94 -5.74
N ALA A 94 -14.32 -10.88 -5.42
CA ALA A 94 -15.25 -11.99 -5.61
C ALA A 94 -15.44 -12.34 -7.10
N ALA A 95 -15.28 -11.35 -7.99
CA ALA A 95 -15.29 -11.54 -9.44
C ALA A 95 -13.92 -12.00 -10.00
N GLY A 96 -12.94 -12.26 -9.15
CA GLY A 96 -11.59 -12.67 -9.56
C GLY A 96 -10.76 -11.51 -10.15
N ILE A 97 -11.05 -10.29 -9.79
CA ILE A 97 -10.34 -9.10 -10.25
C ILE A 97 -9.46 -8.57 -9.11
N GLU A 98 -8.16 -8.48 -9.37
CA GLU A 98 -7.23 -7.75 -8.52
C GLU A 98 -7.28 -6.28 -8.89
N PHE A 99 -7.31 -5.39 -7.89
CA PHE A 99 -7.26 -3.98 -8.15
C PHE A 99 -6.32 -3.26 -7.19
N ILE A 100 -5.89 -2.08 -7.60
CA ILE A 100 -4.88 -1.30 -6.91
C ILE A 100 -5.42 0.10 -6.72
N TYR A 101 -5.54 0.50 -5.47
CA TYR A 101 -5.75 1.89 -5.11
C TYR A 101 -4.48 2.69 -5.37
N TYR A 102 -4.67 3.95 -5.70
CA TYR A 102 -3.59 4.86 -5.96
C TYR A 102 -3.99 6.25 -5.46
N ASP A 103 -3.18 6.84 -4.59
CA ASP A 103 -3.25 8.24 -4.23
C ASP A 103 -2.13 8.98 -4.97
N GLN A 104 -2.53 9.93 -5.82
CA GLN A 104 -1.62 10.74 -6.62
C GLN A 104 -0.90 11.79 -5.75
N LEU A 105 0.20 12.36 -6.22
CA LEU A 105 0.90 13.41 -5.50
C LEU A 105 -0.03 14.56 -5.11
N GLY A 106 0.08 15.00 -3.87
CA GLY A 106 -0.76 16.03 -3.29
C GLY A 106 -2.08 15.55 -2.72
N CYS A 107 -2.33 14.22 -2.68
CA CYS A 107 -3.59 13.66 -2.20
C CYS A 107 -3.36 12.52 -1.20
N GLY A 108 -4.33 12.33 -0.32
CA GLY A 108 -4.44 11.17 0.56
C GLY A 108 -3.16 10.83 1.29
N ASN A 109 -2.66 9.63 1.06
CA ASN A 109 -1.46 9.07 1.70
C ASN A 109 -0.16 9.31 0.91
N ALA A 110 -0.22 9.98 -0.24
CA ALA A 110 0.97 10.32 -1.03
C ALA A 110 1.71 11.52 -0.45
N ASP A 111 2.96 11.73 -0.90
CA ASP A 111 3.69 12.96 -0.59
C ASP A 111 2.94 14.18 -1.12
N ASN A 112 3.01 15.27 -0.40
CA ASN A 112 2.37 16.53 -0.77
C ASN A 112 3.42 17.62 -1.03
N PRO A 113 4.01 17.68 -2.25
CA PRO A 113 4.89 18.77 -2.60
C PRO A 113 4.10 20.07 -2.63
N ASN A 114 4.55 21.03 -1.85
CA ASN A 114 3.87 22.34 -1.74
C ASN A 114 4.25 23.28 -2.88
N ASP A 115 4.04 22.79 -4.12
CA ASP A 115 4.39 23.48 -5.36
C ASP A 115 3.28 23.34 -6.41
N THR A 116 2.57 24.45 -6.63
CA THR A 116 1.44 24.51 -7.56
C THR A 116 1.86 24.35 -9.03
N SER A 117 3.14 24.55 -9.37
CA SER A 117 3.64 24.30 -10.73
C SER A 117 3.55 22.83 -11.13
N MET A 118 3.40 21.94 -10.14
CA MET A 118 3.22 20.51 -10.36
C MET A 118 1.77 20.10 -10.65
N TRP A 119 0.82 21.01 -10.63
CA TRP A 119 -0.59 20.74 -10.95
C TRP A 119 -0.84 20.91 -12.45
N ASP A 120 -0.14 20.14 -13.24
CA ASP A 120 -0.22 20.09 -14.68
C ASP A 120 -0.67 18.71 -15.19
N LEU A 121 -1.54 18.70 -16.19
CA LEU A 121 -2.11 17.47 -16.75
C LEU A 121 -1.02 16.53 -17.31
N ALA A 122 -0.03 17.09 -18.00
CA ALA A 122 1.05 16.27 -18.57
C ALA A 122 1.85 15.55 -17.47
N ARG A 123 2.12 16.25 -16.37
CA ARG A 123 2.78 15.65 -15.21
C ARG A 123 1.96 14.50 -14.61
N TYR A 124 0.63 14.66 -14.48
CA TYR A 124 -0.21 13.57 -13.98
C TYR A 124 -0.20 12.35 -14.91
N VAL A 125 -0.16 12.55 -16.21
CA VAL A 125 -0.04 11.44 -17.17
C VAL A 125 1.29 10.71 -16.99
N GLU A 126 2.39 11.44 -16.83
CA GLU A 126 3.71 10.85 -16.58
C GLU A 126 3.76 10.11 -15.23
N GLU A 127 3.11 10.65 -14.19
CA GLU A 127 3.01 10.00 -12.89
C GLU A 127 2.29 8.65 -12.99
N VAL A 128 1.14 8.61 -13.65
CA VAL A 128 0.38 7.37 -13.87
C VAL A 128 1.22 6.35 -14.64
N GLU A 129 1.99 6.77 -15.64
CA GLU A 129 2.86 5.88 -16.40
C GLU A 129 4.00 5.31 -15.54
N GLN A 130 4.61 6.11 -14.67
CA GLN A 130 5.61 5.64 -13.72
C GLN A 130 5.01 4.64 -12.72
N VAL A 131 3.79 4.90 -12.22
CA VAL A 131 3.06 3.97 -11.35
C VAL A 131 2.78 2.66 -12.09
N ARG A 132 2.27 2.73 -13.30
CA ARG A 132 1.99 1.57 -14.15
C ARG A 132 3.23 0.69 -14.32
N MET A 133 4.36 1.29 -14.65
CA MET A 133 5.63 0.57 -14.81
C MET A 133 6.11 -0.05 -13.49
N ALA A 134 6.06 0.70 -12.39
CA ALA A 134 6.50 0.24 -11.07
C ALA A 134 5.63 -0.92 -10.52
N LEU A 135 4.38 -1.01 -10.96
CA LEU A 135 3.43 -2.08 -10.64
C LEU A 135 3.49 -3.24 -11.66
N ASN A 136 4.29 -3.10 -12.71
CA ASN A 136 4.38 -4.07 -13.81
C ASN A 136 3.02 -4.36 -14.47
N LEU A 137 2.21 -3.30 -14.64
CA LEU A 137 0.93 -3.41 -15.34
C LEU A 137 1.13 -3.23 -16.84
N ASN A 138 0.58 -4.13 -17.63
CA ASN A 138 0.67 -4.12 -19.07
C ASN A 138 -0.62 -4.66 -19.72
N LYS A 139 -0.67 -4.75 -21.02
CA LYS A 139 -1.85 -5.22 -21.76
C LYS A 139 -2.25 -6.69 -21.51
N ASP A 140 -1.39 -7.45 -20.85
CA ASP A 140 -1.58 -8.89 -20.66
C ASP A 140 -2.05 -9.23 -19.23
N ASN A 141 -2.19 -8.20 -18.35
CA ASN A 141 -2.64 -8.39 -16.97
C ASN A 141 -3.54 -7.27 -16.42
#